data_051b723bcc9cc759d80a69d07f7f72ef
#
_entry.id   051b723bcc9cc759d80a69d07f7f72ef
#
_cell.length_a   1.000
_cell.length_b   1.000
_cell.length_c   1.000
_cell.angle_alpha   90.00
_cell.angle_beta   90.00
_cell.angle_gamma   90.00
#
_symmetry.space_group_name_H-M   'P 1'
#
loop_
_entity.id
_entity.type
_entity.pdbx_description
1 polymer ?
#
loop_
_entity_poly.entity_id
_entity_poly.type
_entity_poly.pdbx_seq_one_letter_code
_entity_poly.pdbx_strand_id
1 'polypeptide(L)'
;MNKITKTLTCLLAASGLATVAVADQDATLTINGELTIATTVAAPADSPLDELFSGWVFRSGETQALQMDDFDNPSFIFVDQAIEQFAKVEGTEGESCASCHTDVAEFKGLRTTLPRHNASTGKLDTMATLINDCRTNRMGAEPWKYSKGKMTAMKALIGLQSRGMPMNVAVDGAAAEHFELGKEIYYTRVGQLDMSCANCH
;
A
#
# COMPACT_ATOMS: atom_id res chain seq x y z
N MET A 1 -32.75 69.83 26.36
CA MET A 1 -31.41 69.61 25.76
C MET A 1 -31.02 68.20 26.08
N ASN A 2 -31.33 67.21 25.19
CA ASN A 2 -31.04 65.80 25.39
C ASN A 2 -29.77 65.43 24.63
N LYS A 3 -28.74 64.99 25.36
CA LYS A 3 -27.51 64.46 24.77
C LYS A 3 -27.74 62.95 24.53
N ILE A 4 -27.80 62.57 23.28
CA ILE A 4 -27.80 61.15 22.84
C ILE A 4 -26.37 60.67 22.77
N THR A 5 -25.98 59.79 23.69
CA THR A 5 -24.68 59.12 23.67
C THR A 5 -24.80 57.94 22.73
N LYS A 6 -24.09 58.00 21.60
CA LYS A 6 -23.98 56.86 20.67
C LYS A 6 -22.86 55.91 21.15
N THR A 7 -23.29 54.76 21.66
CA THR A 7 -22.36 53.69 21.99
C THR A 7 -21.97 52.96 20.69
N LEU A 8 -20.72 53.04 20.30
CA LEU A 8 -20.18 52.34 19.14
C LEU A 8 -19.72 50.93 19.61
N THR A 9 -20.50 49.93 19.26
CA THR A 9 -20.14 48.53 19.56
C THR A 9 -19.16 48.06 18.48
N CYS A 10 -17.89 47.90 18.84
CA CYS A 10 -16.87 47.28 18.00
C CYS A 10 -17.07 45.77 17.99
N LEU A 11 -17.59 45.18 16.90
CA LEU A 11 -17.53 43.75 16.65
C LEU A 11 -16.09 43.35 16.30
N LEU A 12 -15.39 42.71 17.23
CA LEU A 12 -14.15 41.99 16.92
C LEU A 12 -14.52 40.73 16.17
N ALA A 13 -14.33 40.72 14.87
CA ALA A 13 -14.35 39.49 14.07
C ALA A 13 -13.09 38.69 14.44
N ALA A 14 -13.26 37.62 15.20
CA ALA A 14 -12.23 36.63 15.40
C ALA A 14 -12.02 35.88 14.08
N SER A 15 -11.07 36.34 13.28
CA SER A 15 -10.53 35.57 12.15
C SER A 15 -9.78 34.37 12.72
N GLY A 16 -10.44 33.21 12.73
CA GLY A 16 -9.80 31.94 13.00
C GLY A 16 -8.70 31.71 11.96
N LEU A 17 -7.46 31.84 12.37
CA LEU A 17 -6.31 31.38 11.61
C LEU A 17 -6.46 29.87 11.49
N ALA A 18 -6.94 29.39 10.34
CA ALA A 18 -6.80 27.99 9.99
C ALA A 18 -5.29 27.73 9.91
N THR A 19 -4.75 27.04 10.90
CA THR A 19 -3.39 26.51 10.83
C THR A 19 -3.38 25.49 9.72
N VAL A 20 -2.80 25.83 8.58
CA VAL A 20 -2.45 24.86 7.54
C VAL A 20 -1.43 23.93 8.20
N ALA A 21 -1.78 22.65 8.36
CA ALA A 21 -0.82 21.66 8.80
C ALA A 21 0.28 21.62 7.74
N VAL A 22 1.43 22.16 8.06
CA VAL A 22 2.62 22.03 7.22
C VAL A 22 3.09 20.59 7.36
N ALA A 23 3.21 19.88 6.23
CA ALA A 23 3.79 18.55 6.21
C ALA A 23 5.21 18.62 6.78
N ASP A 24 5.50 17.77 7.77
CA ASP A 24 6.85 17.64 8.31
C ASP A 24 7.64 16.71 7.38
N GLN A 25 8.41 17.31 6.49
CA GLN A 25 9.23 16.59 5.50
C GLN A 25 10.40 15.84 6.15
N ASP A 26 10.77 16.21 7.36
CA ASP A 26 11.82 15.57 8.15
C ASP A 26 11.26 14.46 9.06
N ALA A 27 9.96 14.24 9.03
CA ALA A 27 9.31 13.23 9.86
C ALA A 27 9.82 11.82 9.52
N THR A 28 10.18 11.07 10.56
CA THR A 28 10.67 9.69 10.46
C THR A 28 9.54 8.72 10.73
N LEU A 29 9.28 7.80 9.79
CA LEU A 29 8.33 6.73 9.97
C LEU A 29 8.99 5.57 10.74
N THR A 30 8.69 5.47 12.03
CA THR A 30 9.09 4.33 12.85
C THR A 30 7.83 3.58 13.29
N ILE A 31 7.75 2.29 12.94
CA ILE A 31 6.58 1.45 13.19
C ILE A 31 6.84 0.65 14.48
N ASN A 32 5.89 0.67 15.41
CA ASN A 32 5.94 0.01 16.72
C ASN A 32 7.20 0.36 17.54
N GLY A 33 7.84 1.49 17.25
CA GLY A 33 9.10 1.87 17.85
C GLY A 33 10.33 1.06 17.44
N GLU A 34 10.20 0.15 16.46
CA GLU A 34 11.23 -0.82 16.10
C GLU A 34 11.72 -0.68 14.67
N LEU A 35 10.80 -0.58 13.72
CA LEU A 35 11.12 -0.57 12.28
C LEU A 35 11.08 0.84 11.71
N THR A 36 12.23 1.41 11.42
CA THR A 36 12.34 2.70 10.73
C THR A 36 12.35 2.52 9.22
N ILE A 37 11.46 3.23 8.52
CA ILE A 37 11.35 3.25 7.07
C ILE A 37 11.74 4.63 6.56
N ALA A 38 12.61 4.68 5.55
CA ALA A 38 12.99 5.93 4.91
C ALA A 38 11.76 6.60 4.27
N THR A 39 11.55 7.86 4.59
CA THR A 39 10.45 8.68 4.06
C THR A 39 10.89 9.57 2.91
N THR A 40 12.20 9.67 2.69
CA THR A 40 12.84 10.42 1.61
C THR A 40 13.94 9.57 0.99
N VAL A 41 14.05 9.61 -0.34
CA VAL A 41 15.13 8.97 -1.09
C VAL A 41 15.59 9.89 -2.22
N ALA A 42 16.86 9.76 -2.63
CA ALA A 42 17.37 10.48 -3.80
C ALA A 42 16.54 10.11 -5.03
N ALA A 43 16.19 11.09 -5.84
CA ALA A 43 15.48 10.84 -7.09
C ALA A 43 16.42 10.18 -8.14
N PRO A 44 15.88 9.40 -9.10
CA PRO A 44 16.65 8.90 -10.24
C PRO A 44 17.30 10.05 -11.02
N ALA A 45 18.43 9.76 -11.67
CA ALA A 45 19.23 10.79 -12.36
C ALA A 45 18.51 11.51 -13.51
N ASP A 46 17.47 10.90 -14.06
CA ASP A 46 16.61 11.47 -15.12
C ASP A 46 15.35 12.17 -14.58
N SER A 47 15.19 12.21 -13.27
CA SER A 47 14.11 12.93 -12.60
C SER A 47 14.35 14.45 -12.62
N PRO A 48 13.29 15.27 -12.78
CA PRO A 48 13.37 16.73 -12.60
C PRO A 48 13.46 17.13 -11.11
N LEU A 49 13.36 16.18 -10.18
CA LEU A 49 13.42 16.39 -8.74
C LEU A 49 14.75 15.87 -8.20
N ASP A 50 15.24 16.49 -7.14
CA ASP A 50 16.45 16.02 -6.42
C ASP A 50 16.13 14.87 -5.48
N GLU A 51 14.94 14.90 -4.86
CA GLU A 51 14.47 13.94 -3.87
C GLU A 51 13.02 13.53 -4.13
N LEU A 52 12.69 12.30 -3.72
CA LEU A 52 11.35 11.75 -3.72
C LEU A 52 10.89 11.52 -2.28
N PHE A 53 9.69 11.98 -1.96
CA PHE A 53 9.09 11.87 -0.64
C PHE A 53 8.03 10.79 -0.61
N SER A 54 7.97 10.04 0.50
CA SER A 54 6.84 9.18 0.80
C SER A 54 5.57 10.01 0.96
N GLY A 55 4.45 9.57 0.38
CA GLY A 55 3.15 10.20 0.58
C GLY A 55 2.72 10.31 2.05
N TRP A 56 3.34 9.56 2.93
CA TRP A 56 3.12 9.59 4.38
C TRP A 56 3.47 10.96 4.98
N VAL A 57 4.56 11.60 4.57
CA VAL A 57 4.98 12.92 5.09
C VAL A 57 3.96 14.02 4.83
N PHE A 58 3.08 13.84 3.83
CA PHE A 58 2.02 14.79 3.48
C PHE A 58 0.68 14.51 4.17
N ARG A 59 0.63 13.56 5.10
CA ARG A 59 -0.59 13.23 5.85
C ARG A 59 -0.69 14.05 7.12
N SER A 60 -1.92 14.18 7.65
CA SER A 60 -2.12 14.77 8.97
C SER A 60 -1.43 13.92 10.04
N GLY A 61 -1.04 14.54 11.16
CA GLY A 61 -0.39 13.83 12.27
C GLY A 61 -1.20 12.65 12.79
N GLU A 62 -2.54 12.73 12.80
CA GLU A 62 -3.42 11.61 13.16
C GLU A 62 -3.27 10.41 12.19
N THR A 63 -3.23 10.68 10.87
CA THR A 63 -3.04 9.63 9.86
C THR A 63 -1.62 9.06 9.93
N GLN A 64 -0.62 9.89 10.23
CA GLN A 64 0.75 9.45 10.42
C GLN A 64 0.84 8.50 11.63
N ALA A 65 0.24 8.87 12.75
CA ALA A 65 0.21 8.06 13.97
C ALA A 65 -0.40 6.67 13.75
N LEU A 66 -1.51 6.58 13.01
CA LEU A 66 -2.14 5.29 12.67
C LEU A 66 -1.23 4.34 11.88
N GLN A 67 -0.24 4.86 11.14
CA GLN A 67 0.72 4.03 10.41
C GLN A 67 1.96 3.68 11.23
N MET A 68 2.17 4.35 12.35
CA MET A 68 3.30 4.13 13.26
C MET A 68 3.01 3.06 14.32
N ASP A 69 1.75 2.73 14.53
CA ASP A 69 1.33 1.73 15.51
C ASP A 69 0.36 0.73 14.88
N ASP A 70 0.75 -0.54 14.84
CA ASP A 70 -0.06 -1.62 14.28
C ASP A 70 -1.31 -1.89 15.12
N PHE A 71 -1.26 -1.65 16.43
CA PHE A 71 -2.40 -1.83 17.32
C PHE A 71 -3.49 -0.78 17.05
N ASP A 72 -3.09 0.46 16.81
CA ASP A 72 -4.02 1.57 16.52
C ASP A 72 -4.49 1.58 15.06
N ASN A 73 -3.79 0.87 14.17
CA ASN A 73 -4.14 0.82 12.75
C ASN A 73 -5.36 -0.06 12.49
N PRO A 74 -6.52 0.51 12.12
CA PRO A 74 -7.77 -0.24 11.94
C PRO A 74 -7.71 -1.30 10.82
N SER A 75 -6.69 -1.25 9.96
CA SER A 75 -6.49 -2.25 8.91
C SER A 75 -6.00 -3.59 9.46
N PHE A 76 -5.44 -3.64 10.67
CA PHE A 76 -4.89 -4.87 11.25
C PHE A 76 -5.97 -5.89 11.62
N ILE A 77 -7.21 -5.46 11.88
CA ILE A 77 -8.33 -6.41 12.04
C ILE A 77 -8.47 -7.37 10.84
N PHE A 78 -8.15 -6.91 9.63
CA PHE A 78 -8.18 -7.76 8.43
C PHE A 78 -6.95 -8.67 8.35
N VAL A 79 -5.82 -8.26 8.91
CA VAL A 79 -4.62 -9.11 9.04
C VAL A 79 -4.90 -10.24 10.01
N ASP A 80 -5.52 -9.96 11.15
CA ASP A 80 -5.92 -10.99 12.14
C ASP A 80 -6.90 -12.00 11.53
N GLN A 81 -7.90 -11.53 10.79
CA GLN A 81 -8.80 -12.41 10.03
C GLN A 81 -8.06 -13.27 8.99
N ALA A 82 -6.98 -12.72 8.40
CA ALA A 82 -6.18 -13.48 7.44
C ALA A 82 -5.31 -14.54 8.12
N ILE A 83 -4.85 -14.34 9.36
CA ILE A 83 -4.16 -15.36 10.17
C ILE A 83 -5.10 -16.56 10.41
N GLU A 84 -6.34 -16.30 10.81
CA GLU A 84 -7.35 -17.35 10.97
C GLU A 84 -7.62 -18.08 9.63
N GLN A 85 -7.75 -17.30 8.55
CA GLN A 85 -7.98 -17.87 7.21
C GLN A 85 -6.79 -18.66 6.68
N PHE A 86 -5.56 -18.33 7.07
CA PHE A 86 -4.34 -19.07 6.72
C PHE A 86 -4.32 -20.48 7.30
N ALA A 87 -4.80 -20.62 8.53
CA ALA A 87 -4.91 -21.92 9.21
C ALA A 87 -6.18 -22.70 8.85
N LYS A 88 -7.14 -22.07 8.16
CA LYS A 88 -8.43 -22.68 7.89
C LYS A 88 -8.36 -23.71 6.77
N VAL A 89 -8.79 -24.93 7.07
CA VAL A 89 -8.97 -26.00 6.09
C VAL A 89 -10.11 -25.66 5.14
N GLU A 90 -9.86 -25.71 3.83
CA GLU A 90 -10.84 -25.46 2.76
C GLU A 90 -10.55 -26.39 1.56
N GLY A 91 -11.58 -26.60 0.73
CA GLY A 91 -11.47 -27.39 -0.50
C GLY A 91 -11.62 -28.90 -0.28
N THR A 92 -11.47 -29.65 -1.37
CA THR A 92 -11.70 -31.10 -1.41
C THR A 92 -10.53 -31.89 -0.88
N GLU A 93 -9.34 -31.32 -0.88
CA GLU A 93 -8.12 -32.00 -0.42
C GLU A 93 -7.96 -31.93 1.11
N GLY A 94 -8.81 -31.15 1.80
CA GLY A 94 -8.76 -31.04 3.26
C GLY A 94 -7.54 -30.30 3.79
N GLU A 95 -6.98 -29.39 2.99
CA GLU A 95 -5.74 -28.67 3.29
C GLU A 95 -6.01 -27.19 3.64
N SER A 96 -5.06 -26.58 4.31
CA SER A 96 -5.00 -25.15 4.58
C SER A 96 -3.70 -24.56 4.01
N CYS A 97 -3.55 -23.25 4.05
CA CYS A 97 -2.24 -22.67 3.73
C CYS A 97 -1.19 -23.17 4.73
N ALA A 98 -1.55 -23.26 6.02
CA ALA A 98 -0.68 -23.74 7.10
C ALA A 98 -0.31 -25.23 6.99
N SER A 99 -1.03 -26.03 6.22
CA SER A 99 -0.67 -27.44 6.01
C SER A 99 0.64 -27.62 5.23
N CYS A 100 0.94 -26.65 4.33
CA CYS A 100 2.14 -26.67 3.51
C CYS A 100 3.16 -25.58 3.93
N HIS A 101 2.68 -24.46 4.46
CA HIS A 101 3.49 -23.34 4.91
C HIS A 101 3.35 -23.22 6.43
N THR A 102 4.32 -23.75 7.17
CA THR A 102 4.26 -23.86 8.63
C THR A 102 4.10 -22.48 9.30
N ASP A 103 4.74 -21.46 8.74
CA ASP A 103 4.68 -20.09 9.24
C ASP A 103 4.58 -19.10 8.08
N VAL A 104 3.76 -18.07 8.25
CA VAL A 104 3.63 -16.99 7.26
C VAL A 104 4.95 -16.22 7.05
N ALA A 105 5.86 -16.24 8.03
CA ALA A 105 7.20 -15.66 7.92
C ALA A 105 8.06 -16.27 6.81
N GLU A 106 7.74 -17.48 6.33
CA GLU A 106 8.38 -18.11 5.17
C GLU A 106 8.27 -17.25 3.90
N PHE A 107 7.24 -16.40 3.81
CA PHE A 107 7.03 -15.48 2.69
C PHE A 107 7.86 -14.18 2.78
N LYS A 108 8.80 -14.08 3.72
CA LYS A 108 9.66 -12.91 3.83
C LYS A 108 10.39 -12.64 2.51
N GLY A 109 10.27 -11.42 2.02
CA GLY A 109 10.86 -10.98 0.74
C GLY A 109 10.00 -11.30 -0.50
N LEU A 110 8.98 -12.15 -0.41
CA LEU A 110 8.18 -12.51 -1.58
C LEU A 110 7.55 -11.28 -2.24
N ARG A 111 6.95 -10.39 -1.45
CA ARG A 111 6.29 -9.19 -2.00
C ARG A 111 7.23 -8.30 -2.81
N THR A 112 8.49 -8.21 -2.41
CA THR A 112 9.46 -7.32 -3.07
C THR A 112 9.90 -7.80 -4.45
N THR A 113 9.66 -9.08 -4.79
CA THR A 113 10.04 -9.71 -6.06
C THR A 113 8.85 -9.90 -7.02
N LEU A 114 7.66 -9.47 -6.63
CA LEU A 114 6.45 -9.61 -7.44
C LEU A 114 6.02 -8.25 -8.04
N PRO A 115 5.46 -8.25 -9.29
CA PRO A 115 5.21 -9.41 -10.15
C PRO A 115 6.50 -9.99 -10.75
N ARG A 116 6.47 -11.27 -11.11
CA ARG A 116 7.60 -11.95 -11.77
C ARG A 116 7.13 -12.79 -12.96
N HIS A 117 7.97 -12.91 -13.98
CA HIS A 117 7.68 -13.76 -15.13
C HIS A 117 7.67 -15.24 -14.72
N ASN A 118 6.63 -15.96 -15.13
CA ASN A 118 6.50 -17.39 -14.97
C ASN A 118 6.83 -18.09 -16.29
N ALA A 119 7.98 -18.75 -16.35
CA ALA A 119 8.45 -19.42 -17.56
C ALA A 119 7.54 -20.56 -18.04
N SER A 120 6.77 -21.18 -17.14
CA SER A 120 5.87 -22.28 -17.50
C SER A 120 4.59 -21.80 -18.18
N THR A 121 4.13 -20.60 -17.88
CA THR A 121 2.89 -20.03 -18.40
C THR A 121 3.09 -18.89 -19.39
N GLY A 122 4.29 -18.32 -19.44
CA GLY A 122 4.60 -17.11 -20.21
C GLY A 122 3.91 -15.84 -19.68
N LYS A 123 3.35 -15.88 -18.46
CA LYS A 123 2.60 -14.78 -17.84
C LYS A 123 3.32 -14.25 -16.61
N LEU A 124 2.83 -13.11 -16.10
CA LEU A 124 3.30 -12.60 -14.82
C LEU A 124 2.55 -13.26 -13.66
N ASP A 125 3.30 -13.80 -12.72
CA ASP A 125 2.78 -14.16 -11.41
C ASP A 125 2.69 -12.92 -10.54
N THR A 126 1.53 -12.73 -9.94
CA THR A 126 1.28 -11.77 -8.87
C THR A 126 1.03 -12.54 -7.58
N MET A 127 1.07 -11.87 -6.43
CA MET A 127 0.69 -12.52 -5.17
C MET A 127 -0.71 -13.15 -5.22
N ALA A 128 -1.66 -12.49 -5.90
CA ALA A 128 -3.02 -13.00 -6.02
C ALA A 128 -3.11 -14.25 -6.92
N THR A 129 -2.33 -14.32 -8.00
CA THR A 129 -2.27 -15.52 -8.86
C THR A 129 -1.65 -16.69 -8.12
N LEU A 130 -0.57 -16.46 -7.36
CA LEU A 130 0.08 -17.49 -6.55
C LEU A 130 -0.84 -18.06 -5.45
N ILE A 131 -1.58 -17.17 -4.74
CA ILE A 131 -2.56 -17.60 -3.75
C ILE A 131 -3.65 -18.46 -4.39
N ASN A 132 -4.20 -18.04 -5.54
CA ASN A 132 -5.25 -18.78 -6.21
C ASN A 132 -4.73 -20.09 -6.84
N ASP A 133 -3.51 -20.12 -7.35
CA ASP A 133 -2.87 -21.35 -7.82
C ASP A 133 -2.78 -22.40 -6.69
N CYS A 134 -2.30 -21.98 -5.53
CA CYS A 134 -2.27 -22.85 -4.35
C CYS A 134 -3.67 -23.35 -3.97
N ARG A 135 -4.67 -22.45 -3.93
CA ARG A 135 -6.06 -22.79 -3.59
C ARG A 135 -6.66 -23.80 -4.55
N THR A 136 -6.50 -23.57 -5.85
CA THR A 136 -7.14 -24.44 -6.87
C THR A 136 -6.39 -25.75 -7.05
N ASN A 137 -5.06 -25.72 -7.15
CA ASN A 137 -4.26 -26.88 -7.54
C ASN A 137 -3.73 -27.72 -6.37
N ARG A 138 -3.73 -27.19 -5.14
CA ARG A 138 -3.23 -27.89 -3.96
C ARG A 138 -4.32 -28.19 -2.94
N MET A 139 -5.27 -27.26 -2.77
CA MET A 139 -6.33 -27.40 -1.78
C MET A 139 -7.64 -27.93 -2.40
N GLY A 140 -7.79 -27.92 -3.74
CA GLY A 140 -9.07 -28.22 -4.39
C GLY A 140 -10.16 -27.22 -4.00
N ALA A 141 -9.79 -25.97 -3.71
CA ALA A 141 -10.68 -24.92 -3.25
C ALA A 141 -10.98 -23.91 -4.36
N GLU A 142 -12.15 -23.28 -4.29
CA GLU A 142 -12.54 -22.22 -5.23
C GLU A 142 -11.57 -21.03 -5.15
N PRO A 143 -11.19 -20.43 -6.29
CA PRO A 143 -10.34 -19.25 -6.31
C PRO A 143 -11.05 -18.04 -5.70
N TRP A 144 -10.31 -17.21 -5.00
CA TRP A 144 -10.83 -15.95 -4.48
C TRP A 144 -10.84 -14.85 -5.55
N LYS A 145 -11.84 -13.99 -5.50
CA LYS A 145 -11.90 -12.79 -6.35
C LYS A 145 -10.76 -11.85 -5.99
N TYR A 146 -10.03 -11.36 -7.01
CA TYR A 146 -8.78 -10.60 -6.85
C TYR A 146 -8.90 -9.33 -5.98
N SER A 147 -10.05 -8.65 -6.02
CA SER A 147 -10.29 -7.37 -5.34
C SER A 147 -11.22 -7.46 -4.13
N LYS A 148 -11.46 -8.66 -3.57
CA LYS A 148 -12.41 -8.86 -2.48
C LYS A 148 -11.74 -9.35 -1.19
N GLY A 149 -12.35 -8.93 -0.06
CA GLY A 149 -12.07 -9.23 1.34
C GLY A 149 -10.93 -10.23 1.62
N LYS A 150 -11.19 -11.53 1.52
CA LYS A 150 -10.21 -12.57 1.85
C LYS A 150 -8.90 -12.48 1.06
N MET A 151 -8.96 -12.22 -0.25
CA MET A 151 -7.76 -12.07 -1.07
C MET A 151 -6.96 -10.83 -0.65
N THR A 152 -7.62 -9.72 -0.39
CA THR A 152 -6.96 -8.48 0.03
C THR A 152 -6.31 -8.65 1.40
N ALA A 153 -7.01 -9.25 2.36
CA ALA A 153 -6.51 -9.54 3.70
C ALA A 153 -5.30 -10.50 3.66
N MET A 154 -5.37 -11.59 2.90
CA MET A 154 -4.26 -12.53 2.75
C MET A 154 -3.03 -11.89 2.08
N LYS A 155 -3.24 -11.05 1.05
CA LYS A 155 -2.13 -10.28 0.46
C LYS A 155 -1.50 -9.31 1.45
N ALA A 156 -2.28 -8.72 2.36
CA ALA A 156 -1.75 -7.87 3.41
C ALA A 156 -0.92 -8.69 4.41
N LEU A 157 -1.42 -9.80 4.92
CA LEU A 157 -0.73 -10.68 5.85
C LEU A 157 0.62 -11.16 5.28
N ILE A 158 0.63 -11.68 4.06
CA ILE A 158 1.86 -12.13 3.39
C ILE A 158 2.78 -10.94 3.11
N GLY A 159 2.22 -9.80 2.68
CA GLY A 159 2.97 -8.59 2.36
C GLY A 159 3.68 -7.98 3.57
N LEU A 160 3.09 -8.09 4.76
CA LEU A 160 3.69 -7.65 6.02
C LEU A 160 5.04 -8.32 6.30
N GLN A 161 5.24 -9.56 5.86
CA GLN A 161 6.50 -10.27 6.05
C GLN A 161 7.67 -9.59 5.29
N SER A 162 7.37 -8.69 4.37
CA SER A 162 8.36 -7.94 3.59
C SER A 162 8.39 -6.44 3.94
N ARG A 163 7.77 -6.04 5.05
CA ARG A 163 7.70 -4.62 5.47
C ARG A 163 9.12 -4.05 5.63
N GLY A 164 9.34 -2.85 5.11
CA GLY A 164 10.63 -2.16 5.14
C GLY A 164 11.70 -2.69 4.18
N MET A 165 11.45 -3.79 3.49
CA MET A 165 12.37 -4.31 2.49
C MET A 165 12.25 -3.53 1.18
N PRO A 166 13.38 -3.21 0.50
CA PRO A 166 13.35 -2.53 -0.79
C PRO A 166 12.74 -3.43 -1.87
N MET A 167 12.04 -2.80 -2.84
CA MET A 167 11.55 -3.51 -4.03
C MET A 167 12.73 -4.05 -4.85
N ASN A 168 12.58 -5.28 -5.33
CA ASN A 168 13.57 -5.98 -6.13
C ASN A 168 12.89 -6.81 -7.23
N VAL A 169 12.04 -6.15 -8.01
CA VAL A 169 11.32 -6.76 -9.14
C VAL A 169 12.24 -6.78 -10.36
N ALA A 170 12.40 -7.95 -10.97
CA ALA A 170 13.11 -8.06 -12.25
C ALA A 170 12.25 -7.43 -13.37
N VAL A 171 12.82 -6.46 -14.07
CA VAL A 171 12.19 -5.73 -15.19
C VAL A 171 12.90 -6.00 -16.53
N ASP A 172 13.89 -6.86 -16.52
CA ASP A 172 14.72 -7.27 -17.65
C ASP A 172 14.43 -8.72 -18.10
N GLY A 173 15.19 -9.21 -19.06
CA GLY A 173 15.06 -10.56 -19.58
C GLY A 173 13.64 -10.88 -20.03
N ALA A 174 13.07 -11.98 -19.56
CA ALA A 174 11.72 -12.43 -19.92
C ALA A 174 10.58 -11.53 -19.40
N ALA A 175 10.86 -10.65 -18.44
CA ALA A 175 9.89 -9.68 -17.92
C ALA A 175 9.89 -8.36 -18.71
N ALA A 176 10.88 -8.09 -19.55
CA ALA A 176 11.06 -6.80 -20.22
C ALA A 176 9.87 -6.38 -21.09
N GLU A 177 9.29 -7.30 -21.87
CA GLU A 177 8.11 -7.01 -22.69
C GLU A 177 6.91 -6.57 -21.86
N HIS A 178 6.68 -7.23 -20.72
CA HIS A 178 5.60 -6.89 -19.81
C HIS A 178 5.84 -5.54 -19.13
N PHE A 179 7.11 -5.24 -18.80
CA PHE A 179 7.47 -3.96 -18.20
C PHE A 179 7.27 -2.81 -19.19
N GLU A 180 7.72 -2.93 -20.44
CA GLU A 180 7.55 -1.89 -21.45
C GLU A 180 6.07 -1.67 -21.79
N LEU A 181 5.27 -2.73 -21.89
CA LEU A 181 3.82 -2.62 -22.05
C LEU A 181 3.17 -1.88 -20.86
N GLY A 182 3.58 -2.20 -19.65
CA GLY A 182 3.11 -1.51 -18.44
C GLY A 182 3.47 -0.03 -18.44
N LYS A 183 4.68 0.30 -18.87
CA LYS A 183 5.17 1.67 -19.03
C LYS A 183 4.36 2.43 -20.08
N GLU A 184 4.09 1.84 -21.22
CA GLU A 184 3.24 2.43 -22.26
C GLU A 184 1.85 2.75 -21.70
N ILE A 185 1.19 1.78 -21.04
CA ILE A 185 -0.13 1.99 -20.42
C ILE A 185 -0.08 3.10 -19.37
N TYR A 186 0.96 3.16 -18.55
CA TYR A 186 1.11 4.16 -17.49
C TYR A 186 1.16 5.59 -18.04
N TYR A 187 1.79 5.80 -19.19
CA TYR A 187 1.89 7.13 -19.84
C TYR A 187 0.80 7.41 -20.87
N THR A 188 0.02 6.39 -21.29
CA THR A 188 -1.05 6.59 -22.28
C THR A 188 -2.21 7.36 -21.69
N ARG A 189 -2.55 8.48 -22.33
CA ARG A 189 -3.69 9.32 -21.95
C ARG A 189 -4.98 8.70 -22.42
N VAL A 190 -5.98 8.66 -21.54
CA VAL A 190 -7.28 8.04 -21.84
C VAL A 190 -8.45 8.85 -21.26
N GLY A 191 -9.64 8.61 -21.79
CA GLY A 191 -10.88 9.17 -21.27
C GLY A 191 -11.08 10.65 -21.64
N GLN A 192 -12.18 11.22 -21.13
CA GLN A 192 -12.59 12.59 -21.44
C GLN A 192 -11.66 13.67 -20.88
N LEU A 193 -10.96 13.36 -19.78
CA LEU A 193 -10.01 14.29 -19.16
C LEU A 193 -8.62 14.23 -19.79
N ASP A 194 -8.41 13.34 -20.77
CA ASP A 194 -7.11 13.14 -21.43
C ASP A 194 -5.95 13.00 -20.43
N MET A 195 -6.15 12.16 -19.40
CA MET A 195 -5.17 11.93 -18.33
C MET A 195 -4.61 10.52 -18.39
N SER A 196 -3.35 10.38 -18.02
CA SER A 196 -2.67 9.11 -17.80
C SER A 196 -2.46 8.86 -16.29
N CYS A 197 -2.04 7.64 -15.91
CA CYS A 197 -1.65 7.34 -14.55
C CYS A 197 -0.52 8.28 -14.06
N ALA A 198 0.41 8.61 -14.95
CA ALA A 198 1.54 9.52 -14.68
C ALA A 198 1.14 10.96 -14.33
N ASN A 199 -0.11 11.38 -14.58
CA ASN A 199 -0.55 12.72 -14.20
C ASN A 199 -0.85 12.86 -12.69
N CYS A 200 -1.02 11.74 -11.99
CA CYS A 200 -1.30 11.74 -10.55
C CYS A 200 -0.25 10.95 -9.74
N HIS A 201 0.46 10.01 -10.37
CA HIS A 201 1.44 9.10 -9.77
C HIS A 201 2.80 9.28 -10.43
#